data_95ccc334a455f4bdb7a595cdec3ca06b
#
_entry.id   95ccc334a455f4bdb7a595cdec3ca06b
#
_cell.length_a   1.000
_cell.length_b   1.000
_cell.length_c   1.000
_cell.angle_alpha   90.00
_cell.angle_beta   90.00
_cell.angle_gamma   90.00
#
_symmetry.space_group_name_H-M   'P 1'
#
loop_
_entity.id
_entity.type
_entity.pdbx_description
1 polymer ?
#
loop_
_entity_poly.entity_id
_entity_poly.type
_entity_poly.pdbx_seq_one_letter_code
_entity_poly.pdbx_strand_id
1 'polypeptide(L)'
;MSEQEIGKDYELKVRRNPQSLLEEYPRKGNNIQSTHYCAGCGHGIIHKLIAECMDELGIQERCVMISPVGCSVYAYFYFNCGNFQTAHGRAPAVATGMSRAEDDAIVMSYQGDGDLASIGLNETLQAANRGEKMTVFFVNNTVYGMTGGQMAPTTLIGEKTVTCQTGRDPNYAGHPTHMCELINTLKAPVFIERVSLANPLKIRLAKFAIKQALTIQKEGKGYSFVEILSPCP
;
A
#
# COMPACT_ATOMS: atom_id res chain seq x y z
N MET A 1 -13.66 -26.08 -38.80
CA MET A 1 -12.41 -25.78 -38.15
C MET A 1 -11.80 -27.09 -37.68
N SER A 2 -10.71 -27.52 -38.26
CA SER A 2 -10.07 -28.80 -37.99
C SER A 2 -9.23 -28.71 -36.70
N GLU A 3 -9.15 -29.79 -35.95
CA GLU A 3 -8.34 -29.89 -34.72
C GLU A 3 -6.84 -29.53 -34.88
N GLN A 4 -6.39 -29.31 -36.11
CA GLN A 4 -5.00 -28.93 -36.42
C GLN A 4 -4.69 -27.43 -36.32
N GLU A 5 -5.68 -26.55 -36.10
CA GLU A 5 -5.47 -25.10 -35.94
C GLU A 5 -5.35 -24.63 -34.48
N ILE A 6 -5.51 -25.54 -33.49
CA ILE A 6 -5.41 -25.20 -32.06
C ILE A 6 -3.96 -25.29 -31.53
N GLY A 7 -2.99 -25.71 -32.38
CA GLY A 7 -1.61 -26.04 -31.98
C GLY A 7 -0.55 -24.99 -32.25
N LYS A 8 -0.86 -23.75 -32.61
CA LYS A 8 0.16 -22.73 -32.90
C LYS A 8 0.16 -21.62 -31.84
N ASP A 9 1.27 -21.58 -31.12
CA ASP A 9 1.82 -20.44 -30.35
C ASP A 9 1.13 -20.05 -29.05
N TYR A 10 0.86 -21.01 -28.18
CA TYR A 10 0.86 -20.70 -26.73
C TYR A 10 2.28 -20.79 -26.21
N GLU A 11 3.07 -19.74 -26.36
CA GLU A 11 4.29 -19.56 -25.61
C GLU A 11 3.91 -19.49 -24.12
N LEU A 12 4.25 -20.52 -23.36
CA LEU A 12 4.02 -20.58 -21.92
C LEU A 12 4.90 -19.51 -21.28
N LYS A 13 4.38 -18.30 -21.12
CA LYS A 13 5.04 -17.23 -20.36
C LYS A 13 5.05 -17.63 -18.89
N VAL A 14 6.06 -18.35 -18.47
CA VAL A 14 6.33 -18.56 -17.04
C VAL A 14 6.62 -17.18 -16.46
N ARG A 15 5.63 -16.60 -15.77
CA ARG A 15 5.84 -15.38 -15.00
C ARG A 15 6.64 -15.76 -13.76
N ARG A 16 7.90 -15.40 -13.72
CA ARG A 16 8.72 -15.48 -12.52
C ARG A 16 8.17 -14.53 -11.46
N ASN A 17 8.47 -14.83 -10.19
CA ASN A 17 8.23 -13.84 -9.14
C ASN A 17 9.01 -12.56 -9.46
N PRO A 18 8.46 -11.38 -9.16
CA PRO A 18 9.21 -10.13 -9.27
C PRO A 18 10.54 -10.20 -8.50
N GLN A 19 11.62 -9.67 -9.07
CA GLN A 19 12.94 -9.64 -8.41
C GLN A 19 12.94 -8.75 -7.16
N SER A 20 12.06 -7.77 -7.15
CA SER A 20 11.81 -6.90 -5.99
C SER A 20 11.09 -7.58 -4.82
N LEU A 21 10.71 -8.87 -4.96
CA LEU A 21 10.30 -9.72 -3.85
C LEU A 21 11.42 -10.71 -3.52
N LEU A 22 11.60 -10.97 -2.22
CA LEU A 22 12.53 -12.00 -1.74
C LEU A 22 12.05 -13.39 -2.22
N GLU A 23 12.94 -14.21 -2.76
CA GLU A 23 12.64 -15.60 -3.16
C GLU A 23 12.35 -16.47 -1.94
N GLU A 24 13.14 -16.25 -0.87
CA GLU A 24 12.95 -16.89 0.43
C GLU A 24 12.70 -15.79 1.47
N TYR A 25 11.98 -16.14 2.53
CA TYR A 25 11.70 -15.21 3.62
C TYR A 25 12.69 -15.45 4.79
N PRO A 26 13.92 -14.92 4.73
CA PRO A 26 14.97 -15.22 5.70
C PRO A 26 14.60 -14.79 7.12
N ARG A 27 13.69 -13.85 7.25
CA ARG A 27 13.20 -13.34 8.55
C ARG A 27 12.03 -14.13 9.12
N LYS A 28 11.57 -15.17 8.41
CA LYS A 28 10.43 -16.00 8.80
C LYS A 28 10.73 -16.92 10.00
N GLY A 29 11.99 -17.17 10.29
CA GLY A 29 12.40 -18.14 11.31
C GLY A 29 11.90 -19.56 10.95
N ASN A 30 11.56 -20.33 12.00
CA ASN A 30 11.04 -21.70 11.84
C ASN A 30 9.54 -21.76 11.55
N ASN A 31 8.89 -20.64 11.20
CA ASN A 31 7.47 -20.61 10.91
C ASN A 31 7.18 -21.31 9.57
N ILE A 32 6.36 -22.34 9.59
CA ILE A 32 5.94 -23.11 8.42
C ILE A 32 4.84 -22.43 7.59
N GLN A 33 4.26 -21.33 8.08
CA GLN A 33 3.24 -20.61 7.34
C GLN A 33 3.81 -20.00 6.05
N SER A 34 3.08 -20.13 4.97
CA SER A 34 3.48 -19.60 3.67
C SER A 34 3.40 -18.06 3.61
N THR A 35 2.60 -17.44 4.45
CA THR A 35 2.40 -15.98 4.52
C THR A 35 2.00 -15.54 5.92
N HIS A 36 2.26 -14.26 6.24
CA HIS A 36 1.80 -13.61 7.47
C HIS A 36 0.36 -13.06 7.33
N TYR A 37 -0.18 -13.04 6.12
CA TYR A 37 -1.50 -12.48 5.86
C TYR A 37 -2.59 -13.56 5.89
N CYS A 38 -3.81 -13.14 6.21
CA CYS A 38 -4.98 -14.00 6.19
C CYS A 38 -5.33 -14.45 4.78
N ALA A 39 -5.99 -15.60 4.65
CA ALA A 39 -6.51 -16.05 3.37
C ALA A 39 -7.57 -15.07 2.85
N GLY A 40 -7.42 -14.59 1.61
CA GLY A 40 -8.31 -13.58 1.03
C GLY A 40 -7.91 -12.12 1.29
N CYS A 41 -6.88 -11.87 2.11
CA CYS A 41 -6.37 -10.53 2.38
C CYS A 41 -5.73 -9.91 1.12
N GLY A 42 -5.99 -8.61 0.88
CA GLY A 42 -5.47 -7.89 -0.28
C GLY A 42 -3.98 -7.55 -0.25
N HIS A 43 -3.31 -7.61 0.90
CA HIS A 43 -1.90 -7.23 1.01
C HIS A 43 -0.97 -8.00 0.06
N GLY A 44 -1.18 -9.32 -0.12
CA GLY A 44 -0.36 -10.11 -1.04
C GLY A 44 -0.47 -9.68 -2.49
N ILE A 45 -1.68 -9.28 -2.93
CA ILE A 45 -1.88 -8.71 -4.28
C ILE A 45 -1.15 -7.37 -4.40
N ILE A 46 -1.30 -6.49 -3.41
CA ILE A 46 -0.66 -5.16 -3.42
C ILE A 46 0.86 -5.28 -3.46
N HIS A 47 1.46 -6.17 -2.65
CA HIS A 47 2.91 -6.41 -2.67
C HIS A 47 3.39 -6.84 -4.05
N LYS A 48 2.69 -7.78 -4.67
CA LYS A 48 3.02 -8.23 -6.03
C LYS A 48 2.95 -7.07 -7.03
N LEU A 49 1.91 -6.24 -6.99
CA LEU A 49 1.76 -5.11 -7.90
C LEU A 49 2.88 -4.08 -7.73
N ILE A 50 3.23 -3.74 -6.48
CA ILE A 50 4.33 -2.81 -6.18
C ILE A 50 5.65 -3.38 -6.70
N ALA A 51 5.97 -4.63 -6.38
CA ALA A 51 7.21 -5.26 -6.78
C ALA A 51 7.35 -5.38 -8.32
N GLU A 52 6.26 -5.77 -9.02
CA GLU A 52 6.24 -5.78 -10.48
C GLU A 52 6.51 -4.37 -11.06
N CYS A 53 5.96 -3.33 -10.45
CA CYS A 53 6.22 -1.96 -10.88
C CYS A 53 7.65 -1.50 -10.59
N MET A 54 8.23 -1.92 -9.45
CA MET A 54 9.64 -1.66 -9.14
C MET A 54 10.56 -2.29 -10.19
N ASP A 55 10.32 -3.55 -10.56
CA ASP A 55 11.07 -4.27 -11.59
C ASP A 55 10.92 -3.60 -12.97
N GLU A 56 9.68 -3.31 -13.37
CA GLU A 56 9.39 -2.68 -14.67
C GLU A 56 10.01 -1.28 -14.82
N LEU A 57 10.21 -0.57 -13.71
CA LEU A 57 10.83 0.75 -13.69
C LEU A 57 12.36 0.69 -13.46
N GLY A 58 12.90 -0.47 -13.11
CA GLY A 58 14.32 -0.65 -12.81
C GLY A 58 14.78 0.18 -11.60
N ILE A 59 13.99 0.20 -10.52
CA ILE A 59 14.22 1.09 -9.37
C ILE A 59 14.48 0.36 -8.05
N GLN A 60 14.52 -0.97 -8.05
CA GLN A 60 14.65 -1.78 -6.85
C GLN A 60 15.76 -1.32 -5.91
N GLU A 61 16.97 -1.13 -6.43
CA GLU A 61 18.16 -0.78 -5.64
C GLU A 61 18.08 0.61 -4.98
N ARG A 62 17.21 1.47 -5.50
CA ARG A 62 16.99 2.82 -4.99
C ARG A 62 15.79 2.90 -4.03
N CYS A 63 14.98 1.84 -3.96
CA CYS A 63 13.74 1.84 -3.17
C CYS A 63 14.01 1.67 -1.69
N VAL A 64 13.36 2.50 -0.88
CA VAL A 64 13.32 2.39 0.58
C VAL A 64 11.86 2.37 1.02
N MET A 65 11.45 1.24 1.61
CA MET A 65 10.11 1.06 2.17
C MET A 65 10.08 1.51 3.62
N ILE A 66 9.16 2.40 3.96
CA ILE A 66 8.90 2.78 5.34
C ILE A 66 7.69 1.99 5.82
N SER A 67 7.92 1.10 6.77
CA SER A 67 6.93 0.14 7.30
C SER A 67 6.56 0.50 8.74
N PRO A 68 5.39 1.10 8.97
CA PRO A 68 4.90 1.41 10.31
C PRO A 68 4.19 0.20 10.94
N VAL A 69 3.39 0.42 11.97
CA VAL A 69 2.67 -0.63 12.72
C VAL A 69 1.34 -0.99 12.04
N GLY A 70 0.87 -2.22 12.24
CA GLY A 70 -0.30 -2.83 11.63
C GLY A 70 0.10 -3.91 10.61
N CYS A 71 -0.85 -4.47 9.87
CA CYS A 71 -0.55 -5.52 8.89
C CYS A 71 0.45 -5.07 7.82
N SER A 72 0.55 -3.78 7.57
CA SER A 72 1.53 -3.18 6.66
C SER A 72 2.99 -3.40 7.09
N VAL A 73 3.27 -3.59 8.39
CA VAL A 73 4.64 -3.84 8.87
C VAL A 73 5.25 -5.10 8.27
N TYR A 74 4.43 -6.08 7.96
CA TYR A 74 4.92 -7.34 7.38
C TYR A 74 5.55 -7.17 5.98
N ALA A 75 5.42 -6.01 5.34
CA ALA A 75 6.08 -5.72 4.07
C ALA A 75 7.59 -6.00 4.10
N TYR A 76 8.25 -5.75 5.24
CA TYR A 76 9.69 -5.98 5.39
C TYR A 76 10.13 -7.45 5.25
N PHE A 77 9.19 -8.41 5.40
CA PHE A 77 9.48 -9.82 5.18
C PHE A 77 9.52 -10.20 3.69
N TYR A 78 8.90 -9.40 2.84
CA TYR A 78 8.64 -9.77 1.45
C TYR A 78 9.45 -8.96 0.44
N PHE A 79 9.65 -7.66 0.67
CA PHE A 79 10.34 -6.81 -0.30
C PHE A 79 11.86 -6.93 -0.20
N ASN A 80 12.50 -7.10 -1.36
CA ASN A 80 13.94 -7.09 -1.52
C ASN A 80 14.43 -5.66 -1.84
N CYS A 81 14.31 -4.77 -0.87
CA CYS A 81 14.78 -3.38 -0.94
C CYS A 81 15.12 -2.86 0.46
N GLY A 82 15.62 -1.63 0.55
CA GLY A 82 15.82 -0.96 1.83
C GLY A 82 14.52 -0.86 2.63
N ASN A 83 14.58 -1.03 3.96
CA ASN A 83 13.42 -0.92 4.82
C ASN A 83 13.74 -0.24 6.15
N PHE A 84 12.85 0.69 6.55
CA PHE A 84 12.82 1.27 7.89
C PHE A 84 11.51 0.93 8.59
N GLN A 85 11.61 0.27 9.73
CA GLN A 85 10.46 0.13 10.62
C GLN A 85 10.33 1.37 11.50
N THR A 86 9.10 1.84 11.68
CA THR A 86 8.84 3.04 12.46
C THR A 86 7.73 2.83 13.49
N ALA A 87 7.65 3.73 14.46
CA ALA A 87 6.53 3.77 15.38
C ALA A 87 5.22 4.06 14.65
N HIS A 88 4.10 3.61 15.24
CA HIS A 88 2.76 3.76 14.69
C HIS A 88 2.43 5.21 14.34
N GLY A 89 1.98 5.46 13.14
CA GLY A 89 1.63 6.79 12.62
C GLY A 89 2.83 7.68 12.24
N ARG A 90 4.07 7.20 12.37
CA ARG A 90 5.27 8.04 12.15
C ARG A 90 5.95 7.81 10.79
N ALA A 91 5.37 6.96 9.95
CA ALA A 91 5.96 6.69 8.64
C ALA A 91 6.16 7.95 7.78
N PRO A 92 5.21 8.90 7.67
CA PRO A 92 5.45 10.11 6.87
C PRO A 92 6.56 11.02 7.42
N ALA A 93 6.77 11.04 8.75
CA ALA A 93 7.85 11.80 9.36
C ALA A 93 9.22 11.18 9.06
N VAL A 94 9.35 9.85 9.18
CA VAL A 94 10.58 9.12 8.83
C VAL A 94 10.85 9.20 7.33
N ALA A 95 9.81 9.03 6.50
CA ALA A 95 9.90 9.18 5.05
C ALA A 95 10.37 10.59 4.65
N THR A 96 9.90 11.64 5.32
CA THR A 96 10.39 13.01 5.14
C THR A 96 11.89 13.12 5.42
N GLY A 97 12.34 12.55 6.56
CA GLY A 97 13.76 12.53 6.91
C GLY A 97 14.60 11.79 5.87
N MET A 98 14.15 10.60 5.44
CA MET A 98 14.83 9.78 4.45
C MET A 98 14.93 10.47 3.09
N SER A 99 13.83 11.03 2.58
CA SER A 99 13.80 11.69 1.28
C SER A 99 14.64 12.96 1.20
N ARG A 100 14.95 13.57 2.35
CA ARG A 100 15.80 14.75 2.46
C ARG A 100 17.27 14.42 2.72
N ALA A 101 17.53 13.25 3.30
CA ALA A 101 18.89 12.80 3.59
C ALA A 101 19.58 12.12 2.41
N GLU A 102 18.78 11.53 1.50
CA GLU A 102 19.28 10.76 0.37
C GLU A 102 18.51 11.13 -0.92
N ASP A 103 19.14 11.94 -1.74
CA ASP A 103 18.50 12.50 -2.96
C ASP A 103 18.16 11.44 -4.00
N ASP A 104 18.90 10.32 -4.04
CA ASP A 104 18.70 9.24 -5.01
C ASP A 104 17.69 8.18 -4.54
N ALA A 105 17.27 8.22 -3.27
CA ALA A 105 16.31 7.28 -2.71
C ALA A 105 14.89 7.48 -3.28
N ILE A 106 14.26 6.36 -3.61
CA ILE A 106 12.83 6.30 -3.93
C ILE A 106 12.09 5.85 -2.68
N VAL A 107 11.56 6.82 -1.95
CA VAL A 107 10.93 6.59 -0.66
C VAL A 107 9.47 6.22 -0.83
N MET A 108 9.11 5.05 -0.29
CA MET A 108 7.74 4.52 -0.29
C MET A 108 7.25 4.32 1.14
N SER A 109 6.09 4.86 1.47
CA SER A 109 5.41 4.57 2.73
C SER A 109 4.25 3.61 2.47
N TYR A 110 4.16 2.52 3.26
CA TYR A 110 3.13 1.49 3.11
C TYR A 110 2.33 1.39 4.42
N GLN A 111 1.11 1.92 4.44
CA GLN A 111 0.36 2.18 5.66
C GLN A 111 -1.08 1.67 5.58
N GLY A 112 -1.60 1.17 6.70
CA GLY A 112 -3.03 0.88 6.88
C GLY A 112 -3.81 2.11 7.38
N ASP A 113 -5.13 1.98 7.42
CA ASP A 113 -6.05 3.07 7.78
C ASP A 113 -5.94 3.52 9.24
N GLY A 114 -5.77 2.60 10.16
CA GLY A 114 -5.51 2.96 11.55
C GLY A 114 -4.20 3.70 11.76
N ASP A 115 -3.19 3.35 10.99
CA ASP A 115 -1.88 4.01 11.04
C ASP A 115 -1.93 5.40 10.41
N LEU A 116 -2.41 5.49 9.17
CA LEU A 116 -2.34 6.71 8.36
C LEU A 116 -3.47 7.69 8.70
N ALA A 117 -4.72 7.21 8.74
CA ALA A 117 -5.89 8.06 8.87
C ALA A 117 -6.32 8.32 10.32
N SER A 118 -5.63 7.71 11.30
CA SER A 118 -5.83 7.93 12.73
C SER A 118 -4.56 8.51 13.37
N ILE A 119 -3.65 7.64 13.83
CA ILE A 119 -2.48 8.06 14.61
C ILE A 119 -1.56 8.98 13.81
N GLY A 120 -1.36 8.71 12.51
CA GLY A 120 -0.47 9.45 11.62
C GLY A 120 -1.15 10.50 10.75
N LEU A 121 -2.40 10.89 11.05
CA LEU A 121 -3.14 11.82 10.19
C LEU A 121 -2.42 13.17 10.04
N ASN A 122 -1.94 13.73 11.14
CA ASN A 122 -1.22 15.02 11.11
C ASN A 122 0.09 14.91 10.32
N GLU A 123 0.89 13.87 10.55
CA GLU A 123 2.15 13.64 9.84
C GLU A 123 1.93 13.45 8.34
N THR A 124 0.87 12.72 7.98
CA THR A 124 0.48 12.50 6.58
C THR A 124 0.11 13.83 5.90
N LEU A 125 -0.77 14.62 6.52
CA LEU A 125 -1.19 15.92 5.96
C LEU A 125 -0.02 16.90 5.85
N GLN A 126 0.87 16.94 6.86
CA GLN A 126 2.02 17.84 6.83
C GLN A 126 3.05 17.42 5.78
N ALA A 127 3.32 16.13 5.60
CA ALA A 127 4.20 15.65 4.53
C ALA A 127 3.61 15.96 3.15
N ALA A 128 2.32 15.72 2.96
CA ALA A 128 1.60 16.04 1.73
C ALA A 128 1.62 17.56 1.44
N ASN A 129 1.35 18.39 2.46
CA ASN A 129 1.33 19.85 2.32
C ASN A 129 2.70 20.43 1.93
N ARG A 130 3.78 19.81 2.37
CA ARG A 130 5.14 20.20 1.96
C ARG A 130 5.54 19.67 0.59
N GLY A 131 4.76 18.74 0.00
CA GLY A 131 5.09 18.10 -1.27
C GLY A 131 6.35 17.23 -1.18
N GLU A 132 6.57 16.55 -0.05
CA GLU A 132 7.75 15.72 0.17
C GLU A 132 7.90 14.66 -0.95
N LYS A 133 9.11 14.41 -1.39
CA LYS A 133 9.40 13.41 -2.42
C LYS A 133 9.21 12.00 -1.85
N MET A 134 7.97 11.54 -1.80
CA MET A 134 7.60 10.19 -1.38
C MET A 134 6.32 9.71 -2.07
N THR A 135 6.20 8.40 -2.20
CA THR A 135 4.94 7.73 -2.57
C THR A 135 4.31 7.11 -1.35
N VAL A 136 3.05 7.41 -1.10
CA VAL A 136 2.27 6.78 -0.02
C VAL A 136 1.31 5.77 -0.62
N PHE A 137 1.47 4.50 -0.27
CA PHE A 137 0.52 3.44 -0.52
C PHE A 137 -0.35 3.25 0.72
N PHE A 138 -1.57 3.71 0.63
CA PHE A 138 -2.54 3.65 1.72
C PHE A 138 -3.49 2.48 1.50
N VAL A 139 -3.37 1.45 2.33
CA VAL A 139 -4.25 0.28 2.30
C VAL A 139 -5.46 0.56 3.19
N ASN A 140 -6.59 0.86 2.56
CA ASN A 140 -7.85 1.11 3.24
C ASN A 140 -8.71 -0.16 3.21
N ASN A 141 -8.79 -0.82 4.34
CA ASN A 141 -9.62 -2.02 4.55
C ASN A 141 -10.72 -1.82 5.61
N THR A 142 -10.97 -0.57 6.00
CA THR A 142 -12.04 -0.09 6.88
C THR A 142 -11.96 -0.56 8.35
N VAL A 143 -10.91 -1.29 8.75
CA VAL A 143 -10.76 -1.82 10.12
C VAL A 143 -9.30 -1.84 10.59
N TYR A 144 -9.08 -1.88 11.90
CA TYR A 144 -7.79 -2.27 12.48
C TYR A 144 -7.65 -3.80 12.38
N GLY A 145 -7.13 -4.30 11.25
CA GLY A 145 -7.11 -5.73 10.95
C GLY A 145 -6.21 -6.54 11.88
N MET A 146 -4.97 -6.10 12.14
CA MET A 146 -3.98 -6.84 12.95
C MET A 146 -4.47 -7.13 14.36
N THR A 147 -5.23 -6.23 14.96
CA THR A 147 -5.71 -6.34 16.34
C THR A 147 -7.06 -7.03 16.49
N GLY A 148 -7.63 -7.48 15.38
CA GLY A 148 -8.86 -8.28 15.39
C GLY A 148 -10.12 -7.58 14.87
N GLY A 149 -9.99 -6.50 14.08
CA GLY A 149 -11.13 -5.92 13.36
C GLY A 149 -11.88 -4.84 14.13
N GLN A 150 -11.20 -3.98 14.87
CA GLN A 150 -11.80 -2.82 15.52
C GLN A 150 -12.18 -1.75 14.49
N MET A 151 -13.11 -0.87 14.88
CA MET A 151 -13.53 0.26 14.07
C MET A 151 -12.35 1.22 13.81
N ALA A 152 -12.12 1.52 12.54
CA ALA A 152 -11.12 2.46 12.07
C ALA A 152 -11.74 3.82 11.67
N PRO A 153 -10.96 4.87 11.43
CA PRO A 153 -11.49 6.14 10.93
C PRO A 153 -12.26 6.00 9.60
N THR A 154 -11.90 5.03 8.80
CA THR A 154 -12.44 4.75 7.46
C THR A 154 -13.62 3.79 7.44
N THR A 155 -13.98 3.17 8.57
CA THR A 155 -15.13 2.26 8.69
C THR A 155 -16.41 2.91 8.15
N LEU A 156 -17.15 2.22 7.31
CA LEU A 156 -18.32 2.76 6.61
C LEU A 156 -19.52 2.90 7.56
N ILE A 157 -20.46 3.77 7.21
CA ILE A 157 -21.73 3.92 7.94
C ILE A 157 -22.48 2.59 7.90
N GLY A 158 -22.92 2.12 9.08
CA GLY A 158 -23.60 0.85 9.24
C GLY A 158 -22.71 -0.39 9.20
N GLU A 159 -21.42 -0.26 8.87
CA GLU A 159 -20.47 -1.35 8.91
C GLU A 159 -20.24 -1.82 10.35
N LYS A 160 -20.35 -3.14 10.56
CA LYS A 160 -20.16 -3.78 11.86
C LYS A 160 -18.72 -4.20 12.04
N THR A 161 -18.17 -3.86 13.19
CA THR A 161 -16.81 -4.22 13.60
C THR A 161 -16.81 -4.77 15.02
N VAL A 162 -15.68 -5.31 15.47
CA VAL A 162 -15.56 -5.87 16.85
C VAL A 162 -15.90 -4.84 17.92
N THR A 163 -15.56 -3.58 17.72
CA THR A 163 -15.86 -2.50 18.67
C THR A 163 -17.11 -1.69 18.32
N CYS A 164 -17.82 -2.04 17.23
CA CYS A 164 -19.04 -1.39 16.80
C CYS A 164 -20.02 -2.41 16.20
N GLN A 165 -20.59 -3.26 17.05
CA GLN A 165 -21.40 -4.41 16.63
C GLN A 165 -22.79 -4.05 16.09
N THR A 166 -23.30 -2.88 16.43
CA THR A 166 -24.56 -2.33 15.89
C THR A 166 -24.38 -1.66 14.53
N GLY A 167 -23.13 -1.50 14.08
CA GLY A 167 -22.75 -0.73 12.91
C GLY A 167 -22.39 0.73 13.24
N ARG A 168 -21.50 1.34 12.44
CA ARG A 168 -21.06 2.73 12.66
C ARG A 168 -22.25 3.68 12.57
N ASP A 169 -22.54 4.38 13.67
CA ASP A 169 -23.53 5.45 13.73
C ASP A 169 -22.79 6.81 13.61
N PRO A 170 -23.11 7.64 12.61
CA PRO A 170 -22.46 8.93 12.42
C PRO A 170 -22.74 9.92 13.57
N ASN A 171 -23.86 9.78 14.31
CA ASN A 171 -24.17 10.63 15.46
C ASN A 171 -23.23 10.38 16.65
N TYR A 172 -22.67 9.19 16.73
CA TYR A 172 -21.77 8.80 17.84
C TYR A 172 -20.31 8.78 17.39
N ALA A 173 -20.03 8.15 16.25
CA ALA A 173 -18.65 7.89 15.78
C ALA A 173 -18.19 8.79 14.63
N GLY A 174 -19.04 9.74 14.22
CA GLY A 174 -18.77 10.61 13.07
C GLY A 174 -18.79 9.84 11.73
N HIS A 175 -18.53 10.56 10.65
CA HIS A 175 -18.45 10.02 9.30
C HIS A 175 -17.09 9.37 8.99
N PRO A 176 -17.02 8.44 8.02
CA PRO A 176 -15.75 7.89 7.54
C PRO A 176 -14.82 9.00 7.05
N THR A 177 -13.53 8.84 7.35
CA THR A 177 -12.51 9.75 6.84
C THR A 177 -12.18 9.42 5.39
N HIS A 178 -12.29 10.40 4.51
CA HIS A 178 -11.98 10.31 3.08
C HIS A 178 -10.61 10.92 2.80
N MET A 179 -9.56 10.08 2.79
CA MET A 179 -8.18 10.55 2.73
C MET A 179 -7.80 11.21 1.40
N CYS A 180 -8.23 10.64 0.28
CA CYS A 180 -7.98 11.27 -1.04
C CYS A 180 -8.56 12.68 -1.11
N GLU A 181 -9.78 12.87 -0.63
CA GLU A 181 -10.46 14.16 -0.62
C GLU A 181 -9.75 15.17 0.31
N LEU A 182 -9.34 14.73 1.51
CA LEU A 182 -8.57 15.57 2.42
C LEU A 182 -7.24 16.02 1.81
N ILE A 183 -6.48 15.10 1.24
CA ILE A 183 -5.19 15.41 0.61
C ILE A 183 -5.38 16.28 -0.64
N ASN A 184 -6.46 16.11 -1.39
CA ASN A 184 -6.78 16.90 -2.57
C ASN A 184 -7.11 18.38 -2.26
N THR A 185 -7.35 18.73 -1.01
CA THR A 185 -7.46 20.14 -0.60
C THR A 185 -6.11 20.86 -0.56
N LEU A 186 -5.01 20.13 -0.55
CA LEU A 186 -3.64 20.64 -0.51
C LEU A 186 -3.14 20.92 -1.94
N LYS A 187 -2.24 21.91 -2.08
CA LYS A 187 -1.72 22.33 -3.39
C LYS A 187 -0.48 21.57 -3.85
N ALA A 188 0.28 21.01 -2.93
CA ALA A 188 1.58 20.44 -3.22
C ALA A 188 1.58 18.98 -3.75
N PRO A 189 0.61 18.12 -3.41
CA PRO A 189 0.56 16.77 -3.97
C PRO A 189 0.39 16.80 -5.49
N VAL A 190 1.17 15.97 -6.20
CA VAL A 190 1.18 15.93 -7.67
C VAL A 190 0.37 14.77 -8.24
N PHE A 191 0.05 13.77 -7.41
CA PHE A 191 -0.76 12.64 -7.82
C PHE A 191 -1.55 12.07 -6.64
N ILE A 192 -2.86 11.94 -6.82
CA ILE A 192 -3.77 11.38 -5.82
C ILE A 192 -4.76 10.49 -6.56
N GLU A 193 -4.83 9.21 -6.21
CA GLU A 193 -5.76 8.29 -6.83
C GLU A 193 -6.29 7.26 -5.84
N ARG A 194 -7.60 6.93 -5.95
CA ARG A 194 -8.23 5.83 -5.21
C ARG A 194 -8.52 4.69 -6.18
N VAL A 195 -8.02 3.50 -5.84
CA VAL A 195 -8.18 2.27 -6.62
C VAL A 195 -8.72 1.15 -5.73
N SER A 196 -9.07 0.03 -6.34
CA SER A 196 -9.70 -1.10 -5.63
C SER A 196 -9.16 -2.43 -6.15
N LEU A 197 -9.22 -3.45 -5.29
CA LEU A 197 -8.85 -4.84 -5.62
C LEU A 197 -10.08 -5.73 -5.91
N ALA A 198 -11.27 -5.16 -6.10
CA ALA A 198 -12.54 -5.88 -6.14
C ALA A 198 -12.67 -6.90 -7.29
N ASN A 199 -11.96 -6.72 -8.40
CA ASN A 199 -11.98 -7.63 -9.53
C ASN A 199 -10.72 -7.48 -10.40
N PRO A 200 -10.46 -8.39 -11.38
CA PRO A 200 -9.25 -8.35 -12.21
C PRO A 200 -9.03 -7.04 -12.97
N LEU A 201 -10.10 -6.38 -13.44
CA LEU A 201 -9.99 -5.09 -14.11
C LEU A 201 -9.50 -4.01 -13.14
N LYS A 202 -10.09 -3.95 -11.94
CA LYS A 202 -9.70 -3.00 -10.89
C LYS A 202 -8.27 -3.23 -10.42
N ILE A 203 -7.83 -4.50 -10.32
CA ILE A 203 -6.44 -4.85 -9.99
C ILE A 203 -5.46 -4.30 -11.05
N ARG A 204 -5.82 -4.38 -12.35
CA ARG A 204 -5.00 -3.78 -13.42
C ARG A 204 -4.92 -2.25 -13.31
N LEU A 205 -6.04 -1.59 -12.98
CA LEU A 205 -6.06 -0.14 -12.72
C LEU A 205 -5.21 0.21 -11.50
N ALA A 206 -5.28 -0.59 -10.43
CA ALA A 206 -4.42 -0.42 -9.26
C ALA A 206 -2.93 -0.51 -9.62
N LYS A 207 -2.54 -1.48 -10.45
CA LYS A 207 -1.16 -1.58 -10.96
C LYS A 207 -0.75 -0.32 -11.73
N PHE A 208 -1.63 0.20 -12.59
CA PHE A 208 -1.36 1.42 -13.35
C PHE A 208 -1.13 2.62 -12.42
N ALA A 209 -2.00 2.84 -11.43
CA ALA A 209 -1.86 3.92 -10.45
C ALA A 209 -0.56 3.80 -9.63
N ILE A 210 -0.23 2.58 -9.15
CA ILE A 210 1.03 2.29 -8.44
C ILE A 210 2.23 2.64 -9.32
N LYS A 211 2.22 2.20 -10.58
CA LYS A 211 3.31 2.49 -11.53
C LYS A 211 3.46 3.99 -11.79
N GLN A 212 2.35 4.70 -11.94
CA GLN A 212 2.34 6.15 -12.12
C GLN A 212 2.93 6.87 -10.92
N ALA A 213 2.52 6.51 -9.70
CA ALA A 213 3.05 7.07 -8.47
C ALA A 213 4.57 6.85 -8.31
N LEU A 214 5.05 5.63 -8.61
CA LEU A 214 6.49 5.32 -8.57
C LEU A 214 7.28 6.02 -9.69
N THR A 215 6.67 6.24 -10.86
CA THR A 215 7.28 7.02 -11.95
C THR A 215 7.49 8.48 -11.52
N ILE A 216 6.50 9.08 -10.88
CA ILE A 216 6.58 10.43 -10.32
C ILE A 216 7.71 10.53 -9.31
N GLN A 217 7.86 9.50 -8.45
CA GLN A 217 8.95 9.44 -7.48
C GLN A 217 10.33 9.29 -8.16
N LYS A 218 10.43 8.39 -9.14
CA LYS A 218 11.65 8.19 -9.95
C LYS A 218 12.12 9.50 -10.60
N GLU A 219 11.17 10.32 -11.03
CA GLU A 219 11.40 11.61 -11.68
C GLU A 219 11.58 12.77 -10.68
N GLY A 220 11.48 12.52 -9.38
CA GLY A 220 11.64 13.52 -8.32
C GLY A 220 10.59 14.62 -8.31
N LYS A 221 9.37 14.37 -8.83
CA LYS A 221 8.33 15.38 -9.04
C LYS A 221 7.56 15.79 -7.78
N GLY A 222 7.65 15.03 -6.69
CA GLY A 222 7.02 15.39 -5.42
C GLY A 222 6.14 14.28 -4.82
N TYR A 223 5.10 14.66 -4.08
CA TYR A 223 4.27 13.77 -3.28
C TYR A 223 3.23 13.04 -4.12
N SER A 224 3.17 11.72 -4.00
CA SER A 224 2.16 10.86 -4.62
C SER A 224 1.39 10.08 -3.57
N PHE A 225 0.09 9.94 -3.74
CA PHE A 225 -0.80 9.22 -2.82
C PHE A 225 -1.70 8.26 -3.57
N VAL A 226 -1.64 6.98 -3.23
CA VAL A 226 -2.52 5.94 -3.79
C VAL A 226 -3.27 5.25 -2.66
N GLU A 227 -4.58 5.51 -2.58
CA GLU A 227 -5.49 4.80 -1.68
C GLU A 227 -5.98 3.52 -2.35
N ILE A 228 -5.75 2.38 -1.72
CA ILE A 228 -6.09 1.05 -2.26
C ILE A 228 -7.16 0.42 -1.37
N LEU A 229 -8.40 0.42 -1.88
CA LEU A 229 -9.50 -0.28 -1.22
C LEU A 229 -9.27 -1.79 -1.30
N SER A 230 -9.11 -2.41 -0.13
CA SER A 230 -8.62 -3.77 0.02
C SER A 230 -9.53 -4.60 0.92
N PRO A 231 -9.83 -5.87 0.59
CA PRO A 231 -10.57 -6.73 1.52
C PRO A 231 -9.71 -7.05 2.75
N CYS A 232 -10.40 -7.11 3.92
CA CYS A 232 -9.91 -7.70 5.16
C CYS A 232 -10.92 -8.80 5.56
N PRO A 233 -10.57 -10.11 5.46
CA PRO A 233 -11.48 -11.22 5.76
C PRO A 233 -11.71 -11.39 7.26
#